data_009cf5f0806057182eb8f9c7e3fde13b
#
_entry.id   009cf5f0806057182eb8f9c7e3fde13b
#
_cell.length_a   1.000
_cell.length_b   1.000
_cell.length_c   1.000
_cell.angle_alpha   90.00
_cell.angle_beta   90.00
_cell.angle_gamma   90.00
#
_symmetry.space_group_name_H-M   'P 1'
#
loop_
_entity.id
_entity.type
_entity.pdbx_description
1 polymer ?
#
loop_
_entity_poly.entity_id
_entity_poly.type
_entity_poly.pdbx_seq_one_letter_code
_entity_poly.pdbx_strand_id
1 'polypeptide(L)'
;MSRRDDGQKSTRRKKPKSRQTGTWSTRKKLLIGLCAAIGVVLIVVFAIIPGLKGDSQSPKTYSAPPPMTIDTSKQYTATIETEKGDLVLEFFASDVPIIVNNFVFLARDGFYDGLTFHRVVREPSPFVVQGGCPIGDGTGNPGYQFDDEITEHTHITGALSMANSGPNTNGCQFFITYAPQHHLDGKHSVFGQLIEGMDVLERLEQGDVIIRVTIDEK
;
A
#
# COMPACT_ATOMS: atom_id res chain seq x y z
N MET A 1 75.89 -15.04 19.23
CA MET A 1 75.59 -15.97 20.35
C MET A 1 74.20 -16.53 20.09
N SER A 2 74.10 -17.53 19.36
CA SER A 2 73.98 -18.97 19.51
C SER A 2 73.12 -19.39 20.71
N ARG A 3 71.95 -19.94 20.39
CA ARG A 3 71.48 -21.19 20.96
C ARG A 3 70.32 -21.74 20.13
N ARG A 4 70.57 -22.87 19.50
CA ARG A 4 69.61 -23.86 18.98
C ARG A 4 68.91 -24.50 20.17
N ASP A 5 67.66 -24.89 20.00
CA ASP A 5 67.17 -25.99 20.79
C ASP A 5 66.25 -26.88 19.94
N ASP A 6 66.44 -28.15 20.13
CA ASP A 6 66.06 -29.25 19.24
C ASP A 6 64.64 -29.72 19.43
N GLY A 7 64.22 -30.42 18.41
CA GLY A 7 62.88 -30.94 18.27
C GLY A 7 62.51 -32.10 19.18
N GLN A 8 61.24 -32.34 19.29
CA GLN A 8 60.69 -33.62 19.73
C GLN A 8 59.44 -33.96 18.90
N LYS A 9 59.62 -34.89 17.94
CA LYS A 9 58.54 -35.55 17.19
C LYS A 9 57.80 -36.53 18.12
N SER A 10 56.56 -36.22 18.47
CA SER A 10 55.64 -37.16 19.12
C SER A 10 54.79 -37.85 18.04
N THR A 11 55.06 -39.13 17.84
CA THR A 11 54.29 -40.05 16.99
C THR A 11 52.99 -40.45 17.68
N ARG A 12 51.89 -39.88 17.28
CA ARG A 12 50.55 -40.24 17.78
C ARG A 12 49.97 -41.39 16.94
N ARG A 13 49.91 -42.58 17.52
CA ARG A 13 49.23 -43.76 16.97
C ARG A 13 47.75 -43.50 16.74
N LYS A 14 47.30 -43.71 15.51
CA LYS A 14 45.86 -43.70 15.15
C LYS A 14 45.19 -44.97 15.63
N LYS A 15 44.15 -44.81 16.47
CA LYS A 15 43.22 -45.92 16.82
C LYS A 15 42.23 -46.15 15.68
N PRO A 16 41.82 -47.40 15.41
CA PRO A 16 40.86 -47.73 14.36
C PRO A 16 39.46 -47.26 14.75
N LYS A 17 38.73 -46.65 13.80
CA LYS A 17 37.31 -46.25 13.97
C LYS A 17 36.42 -47.50 13.90
N SER A 18 35.73 -47.80 15.00
CA SER A 18 34.63 -48.77 15.01
C SER A 18 33.45 -48.26 14.19
N ARG A 19 33.00 -49.07 13.25
CA ARG A 19 31.82 -48.85 12.42
C ARG A 19 30.56 -49.09 13.26
N GLN A 20 29.92 -48.05 13.78
CA GLN A 20 28.61 -48.18 14.39
C GLN A 20 27.54 -48.19 13.30
N THR A 21 26.93 -49.34 13.05
CA THR A 21 25.69 -49.47 12.31
C THR A 21 24.52 -49.05 13.20
N GLY A 22 24.11 -47.78 13.13
CA GLY A 22 22.95 -47.28 13.84
C GLY A 22 21.65 -47.77 13.17
N THR A 23 20.97 -48.69 13.80
CA THR A 23 19.59 -49.08 13.48
C THR A 23 18.69 -47.90 13.83
N TRP A 24 18.07 -47.23 12.84
CA TRP A 24 17.13 -46.17 13.06
C TRP A 24 15.86 -46.71 13.72
N SER A 25 15.59 -46.21 14.94
CA SER A 25 14.42 -46.57 15.74
C SER A 25 13.12 -46.34 14.95
N THR A 26 12.23 -47.30 15.03
CA THR A 26 10.86 -47.30 14.42
C THR A 26 10.08 -46.06 14.77
N ARG A 27 10.33 -45.44 15.92
CA ARG A 27 9.70 -44.16 16.33
C ARG A 27 10.07 -42.97 15.46
N LYS A 28 11.30 -42.87 14.91
CA LYS A 28 11.71 -41.80 13.99
C LYS A 28 11.05 -41.94 12.62
N LYS A 29 10.81 -43.17 12.17
CA LYS A 29 10.08 -43.42 10.90
C LYS A 29 8.60 -43.04 11.00
N LEU A 30 7.97 -43.18 12.17
CA LEU A 30 6.59 -42.79 12.42
C LEU A 30 6.42 -41.27 12.43
N LEU A 31 7.36 -40.53 13.01
CA LEU A 31 7.35 -39.07 13.05
C LEU A 31 7.55 -38.42 11.66
N ILE A 32 8.44 -38.99 10.82
CA ILE A 32 8.65 -38.52 9.46
C ILE A 32 7.41 -38.78 8.57
N GLY A 33 6.75 -39.93 8.77
CA GLY A 33 5.50 -40.25 8.05
C GLY A 33 4.35 -39.31 8.43
N LEU A 34 4.25 -38.93 9.70
CA LEU A 34 3.19 -38.02 10.17
C LEU A 34 3.39 -36.59 9.65
N CYS A 35 4.62 -36.08 9.60
CA CYS A 35 4.90 -34.76 9.01
C CYS A 35 4.63 -34.71 7.50
N ALA A 36 4.93 -35.80 6.78
CA ALA A 36 4.64 -35.89 5.34
C ALA A 36 3.13 -35.93 5.07
N ALA A 37 2.36 -36.64 5.89
CA ALA A 37 0.91 -36.73 5.76
C ALA A 37 0.22 -35.38 6.05
N ILE A 38 0.70 -34.63 7.07
CA ILE A 38 0.19 -33.28 7.39
C ILE A 38 0.53 -32.29 6.26
N GLY A 39 1.74 -32.36 5.70
CA GLY A 39 2.14 -31.51 4.57
C GLY A 39 1.28 -31.74 3.31
N VAL A 40 0.95 -32.99 3.00
CA VAL A 40 0.10 -33.34 1.86
C VAL A 40 -1.35 -32.89 2.08
N VAL A 41 -1.89 -33.00 3.30
CA VAL A 41 -3.25 -32.54 3.62
C VAL A 41 -3.33 -31.01 3.53
N LEU A 42 -2.31 -30.25 3.96
CA LEU A 42 -2.28 -28.80 3.79
C LEU A 42 -2.20 -28.39 2.33
N ILE A 43 -1.43 -29.08 1.48
CA ILE A 43 -1.36 -28.82 0.05
C ILE A 43 -2.69 -29.13 -0.64
N VAL A 44 -3.37 -30.21 -0.26
CA VAL A 44 -4.68 -30.60 -0.86
C VAL A 44 -5.80 -29.66 -0.42
N VAL A 45 -5.78 -29.17 0.84
CA VAL A 45 -6.76 -28.18 1.31
C VAL A 45 -6.59 -26.84 0.59
N PHE A 46 -5.34 -26.43 0.30
CA PHE A 46 -5.08 -25.20 -0.48
C PHE A 46 -5.48 -25.33 -1.98
N ALA A 47 -5.52 -26.57 -2.50
CA ALA A 47 -5.92 -26.83 -3.90
C ALA A 47 -7.43 -26.99 -4.11
N ILE A 48 -8.23 -27.14 -3.03
CA ILE A 48 -9.67 -27.44 -3.10
C ILE A 48 -10.53 -26.21 -2.74
N ILE A 49 -9.95 -25.10 -2.27
CA ILE A 49 -10.71 -23.85 -2.07
C ILE A 49 -10.54 -22.98 -3.32
N PRO A 50 -11.49 -23.01 -4.28
CA PRO A 50 -11.50 -22.05 -5.38
C PRO A 50 -11.98 -20.70 -4.80
N GLY A 51 -11.06 -19.82 -4.46
CA GLY A 51 -11.37 -18.52 -3.89
C GLY A 51 -10.21 -17.85 -3.15
N LEU A 52 -9.10 -18.56 -2.89
CA LEU A 52 -7.90 -18.01 -2.24
C LEU A 52 -6.75 -17.69 -3.23
N LYS A 53 -7.04 -17.62 -4.53
CA LYS A 53 -6.21 -16.84 -5.44
C LYS A 53 -6.64 -15.40 -5.23
N GLY A 54 -5.92 -14.66 -4.43
CA GLY A 54 -5.88 -13.22 -4.56
C GLY A 54 -5.55 -12.95 -6.02
N ASP A 55 -6.53 -12.53 -6.79
CA ASP A 55 -6.35 -12.10 -8.17
C ASP A 55 -5.46 -10.87 -8.06
N SER A 56 -4.15 -11.06 -8.21
CA SER A 56 -3.21 -9.94 -8.36
C SER A 56 -3.47 -9.37 -9.76
N GLN A 57 -4.57 -8.64 -9.89
CA GLN A 57 -4.83 -7.88 -11.11
C GLN A 57 -3.64 -6.95 -11.30
N SER A 58 -3.07 -6.98 -12.51
CA SER A 58 -2.08 -5.98 -12.90
C SER A 58 -2.68 -4.60 -12.67
N PRO A 59 -1.91 -3.62 -12.17
CA PRO A 59 -2.41 -2.28 -11.95
C PRO A 59 -3.13 -1.74 -13.19
N LYS A 60 -4.33 -1.19 -13.00
CA LYS A 60 -5.08 -0.56 -14.10
C LYS A 60 -4.30 0.63 -14.64
N THR A 61 -4.22 0.74 -15.96
CA THR A 61 -3.59 1.87 -16.65
C THR A 61 -4.44 2.34 -17.81
N TYR A 62 -4.40 3.64 -18.10
CA TYR A 62 -5.20 4.30 -19.12
C TYR A 62 -4.31 5.11 -20.05
N SER A 63 -4.70 5.26 -21.30
CA SER A 63 -3.91 5.95 -22.34
C SER A 63 -4.00 7.47 -22.28
N ALA A 64 -4.99 8.03 -21.59
CA ALA A 64 -5.25 9.46 -21.48
C ALA A 64 -6.13 9.77 -20.27
N PRO A 65 -6.17 11.04 -19.79
CA PRO A 65 -7.16 11.49 -18.81
C PRO A 65 -8.60 11.23 -19.28
N PRO A 66 -9.54 10.94 -18.37
CA PRO A 66 -10.92 10.66 -18.74
C PRO A 66 -11.60 11.90 -19.35
N PRO A 67 -12.53 11.72 -20.31
CA PRO A 67 -13.39 12.81 -20.73
C PRO A 67 -14.23 13.30 -19.54
N MET A 68 -14.70 14.55 -19.59
CA MET A 68 -15.58 15.10 -18.57
C MET A 68 -16.91 14.32 -18.54
N THR A 69 -17.22 13.70 -17.41
CA THR A 69 -18.40 12.86 -17.20
C THR A 69 -19.24 13.28 -15.98
N ILE A 70 -18.68 14.14 -15.13
CA ILE A 70 -19.42 14.70 -14.00
C ILE A 70 -20.23 15.93 -14.39
N ASP A 71 -21.29 16.20 -13.66
CA ASP A 71 -22.05 17.45 -13.71
C ASP A 71 -21.54 18.38 -12.59
N THR A 72 -20.86 19.44 -12.95
CA THR A 72 -20.22 20.36 -11.98
C THR A 72 -21.23 21.18 -11.15
N SER A 73 -22.51 21.12 -11.46
CA SER A 73 -23.59 21.75 -10.68
C SER A 73 -24.06 20.85 -9.52
N LYS A 74 -23.62 19.60 -9.49
CA LYS A 74 -23.98 18.61 -8.46
C LYS A 74 -22.95 18.53 -7.35
N GLN A 75 -23.40 18.04 -6.20
CA GLN A 75 -22.52 17.69 -5.08
C GLN A 75 -22.04 16.25 -5.25
N TYR A 76 -20.75 16.02 -5.02
CA TYR A 76 -20.13 14.70 -5.04
C TYR A 76 -19.50 14.43 -3.68
N THR A 77 -19.71 13.21 -3.18
CA THR A 77 -19.00 12.69 -2.01
C THR A 77 -18.36 11.36 -2.33
N ALA A 78 -17.22 11.06 -1.71
CA ALA A 78 -16.62 9.74 -1.74
C ALA A 78 -16.58 9.14 -0.34
N THR A 79 -16.89 7.84 -0.23
CA THR A 79 -16.60 7.05 0.96
C THR A 79 -15.44 6.12 0.66
N ILE A 80 -14.33 6.29 1.37
CA ILE A 80 -13.18 5.37 1.33
C ILE A 80 -13.34 4.37 2.48
N GLU A 81 -13.67 3.12 2.15
CA GLU A 81 -13.79 2.03 3.11
C GLU A 81 -12.40 1.48 3.49
N THR A 82 -12.13 1.33 4.80
CA THR A 82 -10.90 0.70 5.33
C THR A 82 -11.23 -0.27 6.45
N GLU A 83 -10.31 -1.14 6.84
CA GLU A 83 -10.50 -2.01 8.01
C GLU A 83 -10.63 -1.23 9.33
N LYS A 84 -10.18 0.03 9.36
CA LYS A 84 -10.25 0.92 10.53
C LYS A 84 -11.52 1.77 10.58
N GLY A 85 -12.35 1.71 9.52
CA GLY A 85 -13.59 2.47 9.34
C GLY A 85 -13.57 3.28 8.05
N ASP A 86 -14.56 4.15 7.89
CA ASP A 86 -14.79 4.89 6.68
C ASP A 86 -14.27 6.33 6.79
N LEU A 87 -13.78 6.86 5.67
CA LEU A 87 -13.47 8.27 5.48
C LEU A 87 -14.47 8.84 4.47
N VAL A 88 -15.25 9.85 4.87
CA VAL A 88 -16.19 10.51 3.97
C VAL A 88 -15.63 11.86 3.54
N LEU A 89 -15.50 12.02 2.22
CA LEU A 89 -14.89 13.18 1.56
C LEU A 89 -15.94 13.92 0.74
N GLU A 90 -16.05 15.23 0.89
CA GLU A 90 -16.82 16.10 0.01
C GLU A 90 -15.91 16.72 -1.05
N PHE A 91 -16.36 16.82 -2.31
CA PHE A 91 -15.58 17.35 -3.40
C PHE A 91 -16.01 18.75 -3.81
N PHE A 92 -15.07 19.54 -4.30
CA PHE A 92 -15.26 20.90 -4.81
C PHE A 92 -15.44 20.88 -6.34
N ALA A 93 -16.46 20.17 -6.83
CA ALA A 93 -16.64 19.85 -8.24
C ALA A 93 -16.84 21.10 -9.14
N SER A 94 -17.41 22.20 -8.61
CA SER A 94 -17.55 23.47 -9.33
C SER A 94 -16.23 24.22 -9.50
N ASP A 95 -15.29 24.03 -8.58
CA ASP A 95 -14.08 24.85 -8.50
C ASP A 95 -12.87 24.15 -9.16
N VAL A 96 -12.81 22.81 -9.09
CA VAL A 96 -11.74 21.98 -9.63
C VAL A 96 -12.30 20.77 -10.39
N PRO A 97 -13.06 21.02 -11.48
CA PRO A 97 -13.85 20.01 -12.18
C PRO A 97 -13.01 18.88 -12.80
N ILE A 98 -11.81 19.18 -13.31
CA ILE A 98 -10.96 18.18 -13.98
C ILE A 98 -10.45 17.16 -12.95
N ILE A 99 -9.99 17.62 -11.80
CA ILE A 99 -9.49 16.76 -10.72
C ILE A 99 -10.61 15.90 -10.14
N VAL A 100 -11.76 16.52 -9.85
CA VAL A 100 -12.91 15.77 -9.31
C VAL A 100 -13.39 14.73 -10.32
N ASN A 101 -13.50 15.10 -11.61
CA ASN A 101 -13.85 14.16 -12.67
C ASN A 101 -12.87 12.99 -12.75
N ASN A 102 -11.57 13.25 -12.66
CA ASN A 102 -10.54 12.23 -12.67
C ASN A 102 -10.69 11.27 -11.48
N PHE A 103 -10.85 11.80 -10.26
CA PHE A 103 -11.01 10.97 -9.07
C PHE A 103 -12.29 10.12 -9.13
N VAL A 104 -13.42 10.74 -9.53
CA VAL A 104 -14.71 10.05 -9.68
C VAL A 104 -14.64 8.94 -10.72
N PHE A 105 -14.00 9.21 -11.89
CA PHE A 105 -13.79 8.19 -12.92
C PHE A 105 -12.98 7.00 -12.39
N LEU A 106 -11.83 7.26 -11.78
CA LEU A 106 -10.97 6.21 -11.24
C LEU A 106 -11.67 5.40 -10.14
N ALA A 107 -12.39 6.07 -9.24
CA ALA A 107 -13.14 5.42 -8.17
C ALA A 107 -14.27 4.53 -8.72
N ARG A 108 -15.08 5.05 -9.66
CA ARG A 108 -16.18 4.29 -10.30
C ARG A 108 -15.68 3.08 -11.09
N ASP A 109 -14.47 3.15 -11.63
CA ASP A 109 -13.81 2.01 -12.29
C ASP A 109 -13.14 1.04 -11.28
N GLY A 110 -13.19 1.29 -9.97
CA GLY A 110 -12.55 0.48 -8.94
C GLY A 110 -11.02 0.52 -9.01
N PHE A 111 -10.45 1.61 -9.50
CA PHE A 111 -8.99 1.78 -9.60
C PHE A 111 -8.32 1.77 -8.23
N TYR A 112 -8.97 2.37 -7.23
CA TYR A 112 -8.45 2.50 -5.87
C TYR A 112 -8.62 1.25 -5.01
N ASP A 113 -9.48 0.32 -5.41
CA ASP A 113 -9.81 -0.88 -4.63
C ASP A 113 -8.58 -1.79 -4.47
N GLY A 114 -8.24 -2.12 -3.23
CA GLY A 114 -7.07 -2.91 -2.88
C GLY A 114 -5.75 -2.14 -2.85
N LEU A 115 -5.71 -0.85 -3.23
CA LEU A 115 -4.53 -0.02 -3.07
C LEU A 115 -4.28 0.31 -1.59
N THR A 116 -3.08 0.80 -1.29
CA THR A 116 -2.70 1.11 0.09
C THR A 116 -2.46 2.60 0.33
N PHE A 117 -2.58 3.01 1.58
CA PHE A 117 -1.98 4.24 2.05
C PHE A 117 -0.47 4.02 2.22
N HIS A 118 0.27 4.25 1.14
CA HIS A 118 1.70 3.94 1.04
C HIS A 118 2.59 4.91 1.83
N ARG A 119 2.04 6.05 2.27
CA ARG A 119 2.79 7.04 3.06
C ARG A 119 1.89 7.65 4.14
N VAL A 120 2.29 7.49 5.40
CA VAL A 120 1.62 8.05 6.57
C VAL A 120 2.66 8.76 7.42
N VAL A 121 2.54 10.09 7.58
CA VAL A 121 3.52 10.93 8.29
C VAL A 121 2.83 11.66 9.42
N ARG A 122 3.09 11.23 10.66
CA ARG A 122 2.59 11.86 11.88
C ARG A 122 3.69 12.45 12.76
N GLU A 123 4.85 11.83 12.73
CA GLU A 123 6.00 12.25 13.52
C GLU A 123 7.13 12.81 12.63
N PRO A 124 7.91 13.79 13.08
CA PRO A 124 7.82 14.52 14.36
C PRO A 124 6.70 15.57 14.40
N SER A 125 5.97 15.77 13.32
CA SER A 125 4.86 16.71 13.17
C SER A 125 3.78 16.11 12.28
N PRO A 126 2.47 16.19 12.67
CA PRO A 126 1.39 15.69 11.85
C PRO A 126 1.39 16.34 10.47
N PHE A 127 1.47 15.53 9.41
CA PHE A 127 1.56 15.99 8.03
C PHE A 127 0.42 15.43 7.18
N VAL A 128 0.60 14.24 6.58
CA VAL A 128 -0.38 13.70 5.63
C VAL A 128 -0.51 12.17 5.70
N VAL A 129 -1.68 11.70 5.25
CA VAL A 129 -1.90 10.32 4.77
C VAL A 129 -2.01 10.37 3.26
N GLN A 130 -1.18 9.61 2.53
CA GLN A 130 -1.15 9.59 1.06
C GLN A 130 -1.43 8.19 0.53
N GLY A 131 -2.33 8.11 -0.44
CA GLY A 131 -2.77 6.87 -1.11
C GLY A 131 -2.90 7.03 -2.62
N GLY A 132 -3.49 6.02 -3.29
CA GLY A 132 -3.80 6.06 -4.71
C GLY A 132 -2.65 5.68 -5.64
N CYS A 133 -1.52 5.17 -5.12
CA CYS A 133 -0.41 4.67 -5.94
C CYS A 133 -0.67 3.22 -6.36
N PRO A 134 -0.78 2.89 -7.67
CA PRO A 134 -1.09 1.54 -8.14
C PRO A 134 0.01 0.50 -7.88
N ILE A 135 1.24 0.92 -7.64
CA ILE A 135 2.38 0.05 -7.26
C ILE A 135 2.74 0.15 -5.78
N GLY A 136 2.10 1.02 -5.02
CA GLY A 136 2.22 1.09 -3.56
C GLY A 136 3.53 1.66 -3.02
N ASP A 137 4.38 2.27 -3.85
CA ASP A 137 5.67 2.84 -3.46
C ASP A 137 5.77 4.37 -3.67
N GLY A 138 4.68 4.98 -4.18
CA GLY A 138 4.59 6.41 -4.48
C GLY A 138 5.07 6.79 -5.88
N THR A 139 5.61 5.88 -6.68
CA THR A 139 6.11 6.18 -8.05
C THR A 139 5.10 5.87 -9.13
N GLY A 140 4.03 5.10 -8.82
CA GLY A 140 3.00 4.71 -9.78
C GLY A 140 2.08 5.85 -10.17
N ASN A 141 1.55 5.78 -11.40
CA ASN A 141 0.56 6.70 -11.96
C ASN A 141 -0.49 5.91 -12.76
N PRO A 142 -1.60 6.56 -13.19
CA PRO A 142 -2.67 5.88 -13.90
C PRO A 142 -2.38 5.69 -15.41
N GLY A 143 -1.18 6.03 -15.90
CA GLY A 143 -0.76 5.98 -17.30
C GLY A 143 -0.79 7.36 -17.99
N TYR A 144 -1.21 8.40 -17.29
CA TYR A 144 -1.27 9.79 -17.78
C TYR A 144 -0.98 10.79 -16.64
N GLN A 145 -0.77 12.03 -17.02
CA GLN A 145 -0.72 13.20 -16.14
C GLN A 145 -1.61 14.31 -16.70
N PHE A 146 -2.00 15.26 -15.83
CA PHE A 146 -2.80 16.41 -16.21
C PHE A 146 -2.47 17.63 -15.33
N ASP A 147 -2.93 18.79 -15.76
CA ASP A 147 -2.57 20.08 -15.19
C ASP A 147 -3.17 20.31 -13.79
N ASP A 148 -2.55 21.22 -13.05
CA ASP A 148 -3.04 21.66 -11.75
C ASP A 148 -4.30 22.55 -11.92
N GLU A 149 -5.25 22.43 -10.98
CA GLU A 149 -6.35 23.37 -10.77
C GLU A 149 -6.15 24.03 -9.40
N ILE A 150 -5.40 25.13 -9.37
CA ILE A 150 -5.11 25.88 -8.14
C ILE A 150 -6.23 26.89 -7.90
N THR A 151 -6.79 26.88 -6.69
CA THR A 151 -7.88 27.75 -6.25
C THR A 151 -7.53 28.43 -4.92
N GLU A 152 -8.49 29.14 -4.33
CA GLU A 152 -8.38 29.73 -2.99
C GLU A 152 -8.50 28.70 -1.86
N HIS A 153 -8.81 27.43 -2.16
CA HIS A 153 -8.83 26.36 -1.16
C HIS A 153 -7.44 26.09 -0.63
N THR A 154 -7.32 26.02 0.70
CA THR A 154 -6.05 25.85 1.41
C THR A 154 -5.95 24.51 2.10
N HIS A 155 -4.74 24.10 2.40
CA HIS A 155 -4.46 22.83 3.10
C HIS A 155 -4.73 22.98 4.61
N ILE A 156 -6.00 23.15 4.98
CA ILE A 156 -6.45 23.07 6.39
C ILE A 156 -6.46 21.60 6.84
N THR A 157 -6.78 21.34 8.11
CA THR A 157 -6.97 19.97 8.63
C THR A 157 -8.05 19.23 7.84
N GLY A 158 -7.76 18.02 7.39
CA GLY A 158 -8.68 17.20 6.60
C GLY A 158 -8.79 17.61 5.13
N ALA A 159 -7.98 18.55 4.63
CA ALA A 159 -7.97 18.89 3.22
C ALA A 159 -7.56 17.69 2.37
N LEU A 160 -8.34 17.40 1.33
CA LEU A 160 -8.06 16.42 0.29
C LEU A 160 -7.37 17.10 -0.88
N SER A 161 -6.17 16.64 -1.23
CA SER A 161 -5.35 17.31 -2.25
C SER A 161 -4.61 16.30 -3.13
N MET A 162 -4.27 16.73 -4.36
CA MET A 162 -3.50 15.92 -5.31
C MET A 162 -2.03 15.88 -4.94
N ALA A 163 -1.47 14.66 -4.92
CA ALA A 163 -0.03 14.47 -4.88
C ALA A 163 0.52 14.60 -6.31
N ASN A 164 1.61 15.36 -6.47
CA ASN A 164 2.30 15.57 -7.74
C ASN A 164 3.82 15.50 -7.57
N SER A 165 4.55 15.44 -8.69
CA SER A 165 6.02 15.47 -8.75
C SER A 165 6.56 16.80 -9.28
N GLY A 166 5.79 17.85 -9.15
CA GLY A 166 6.02 19.20 -9.64
C GLY A 166 4.78 19.72 -10.38
N PRO A 167 4.80 20.95 -10.88
CA PRO A 167 3.64 21.56 -11.53
C PRO A 167 3.09 20.73 -12.69
N ASN A 168 1.77 20.60 -12.78
CA ASN A 168 1.07 19.93 -13.89
C ASN A 168 1.44 18.45 -14.07
N THR A 169 1.65 17.74 -12.95
CA THR A 169 1.94 16.29 -12.94
C THR A 169 0.97 15.48 -12.09
N ASN A 170 -0.29 15.94 -11.98
CA ASN A 170 -1.33 15.21 -11.29
C ASN A 170 -1.64 13.89 -11.99
N GLY A 171 -2.06 12.89 -11.23
CA GLY A 171 -2.40 11.56 -11.75
C GLY A 171 -3.51 10.91 -10.92
N CYS A 172 -3.17 9.88 -10.16
CA CYS A 172 -4.12 9.16 -9.32
C CYS A 172 -3.85 9.30 -7.82
N GLN A 173 -2.67 9.80 -7.43
CA GLN A 173 -2.29 9.86 -6.02
C GLN A 173 -2.89 11.09 -5.34
N PHE A 174 -3.41 10.89 -4.14
CA PHE A 174 -3.99 11.93 -3.31
C PHE A 174 -3.45 11.85 -1.88
N PHE A 175 -3.62 12.93 -1.13
CA PHE A 175 -3.34 12.94 0.29
C PHE A 175 -4.42 13.69 1.08
N ILE A 176 -4.54 13.33 2.36
CA ILE A 176 -5.40 14.01 3.34
C ILE A 176 -4.50 14.57 4.44
N THR A 177 -4.68 15.82 4.80
CA THR A 177 -3.87 16.50 5.82
C THR A 177 -4.34 16.18 7.23
N TYR A 178 -3.41 15.87 8.14
CA TYR A 178 -3.72 15.76 9.59
C TYR A 178 -3.89 17.12 10.28
N ALA A 179 -3.14 18.11 9.81
CA ALA A 179 -3.10 19.46 10.37
C ALA A 179 -2.86 20.45 9.21
N PRO A 180 -3.05 21.77 9.42
CA PRO A 180 -2.82 22.76 8.37
C PRO A 180 -1.41 22.70 7.78
N GLN A 181 -1.31 22.70 6.45
CA GLN A 181 -0.08 22.59 5.68
C GLN A 181 0.04 23.72 4.66
N HIS A 182 -0.07 24.97 5.10
CA HIS A 182 -0.12 26.16 4.22
C HIS A 182 1.09 26.32 3.30
N HIS A 183 2.21 25.65 3.58
CA HIS A 183 3.37 25.67 2.67
C HIS A 183 3.14 24.91 1.36
N LEU A 184 2.05 24.11 1.27
CA LEU A 184 1.58 23.41 0.07
C LEU A 184 0.59 24.24 -0.76
N ASP A 185 0.04 25.32 -0.21
CA ASP A 185 -0.93 26.18 -0.90
C ASP A 185 -0.31 26.76 -2.18
N GLY A 186 -1.08 26.76 -3.26
CA GLY A 186 -0.62 27.18 -4.59
C GLY A 186 0.34 26.21 -5.30
N LYS A 187 0.64 25.04 -4.72
CA LYS A 187 1.55 24.03 -5.29
C LYS A 187 0.86 22.69 -5.53
N HIS A 188 -0.14 22.39 -4.74
CA HIS A 188 -0.96 21.19 -4.84
C HIS A 188 -2.42 21.62 -4.91
N SER A 189 -3.20 20.95 -5.73
CA SER A 189 -4.61 21.27 -5.95
C SER A 189 -5.46 20.63 -4.86
N VAL A 190 -6.05 21.45 -3.99
CA VAL A 190 -7.04 21.01 -3.02
C VAL A 190 -8.37 20.83 -3.75
N PHE A 191 -8.93 19.60 -3.69
CA PHE A 191 -10.15 19.26 -4.44
C PHE A 191 -11.29 18.75 -3.59
N GLY A 192 -11.11 18.73 -2.27
CA GLY A 192 -12.16 18.30 -1.34
C GLY A 192 -11.75 18.43 0.11
N GLN A 193 -12.64 17.96 0.98
CA GLN A 193 -12.51 18.02 2.42
C GLN A 193 -13.01 16.74 3.06
N LEU A 194 -12.30 16.22 4.06
CA LEU A 194 -12.79 15.17 4.95
C LEU A 194 -13.89 15.76 5.83
N ILE A 195 -15.11 15.21 5.71
CA ILE A 195 -16.28 15.64 6.48
C ILE A 195 -16.65 14.67 7.61
N GLU A 196 -16.31 13.37 7.47
CA GLU A 196 -16.48 12.35 8.51
C GLU A 196 -15.27 11.40 8.53
N GLY A 197 -14.93 10.84 9.71
CA GLY A 197 -13.86 9.85 9.85
C GLY A 197 -12.49 10.42 10.22
N MET A 198 -12.41 11.61 10.85
CA MET A 198 -11.13 12.14 11.33
C MET A 198 -10.45 11.18 12.34
N ASP A 199 -11.22 10.55 13.20
CA ASP A 199 -10.73 9.53 14.15
C ASP A 199 -10.24 8.26 13.44
N VAL A 200 -10.81 7.93 12.27
CA VAL A 200 -10.31 6.86 11.39
C VAL A 200 -9.00 7.28 10.75
N LEU A 201 -8.93 8.51 10.19
CA LEU A 201 -7.72 9.08 9.60
C LEU A 201 -6.53 9.03 10.59
N GLU A 202 -6.78 9.38 11.85
CA GLU A 202 -5.78 9.35 12.92
C GLU A 202 -5.27 7.95 13.26
N ARG A 203 -6.04 6.90 13.00
CA ARG A 203 -5.65 5.50 13.24
C ARG A 203 -5.01 4.82 12.02
N LEU A 204 -5.08 5.42 10.82
CA LEU A 204 -4.47 4.83 9.64
C LEU A 204 -2.96 4.66 9.80
N GLU A 205 -2.44 3.57 9.32
CA GLU A 205 -1.02 3.24 9.31
C GLU A 205 -0.53 3.01 7.88
N GLN A 206 0.76 3.15 7.68
CA GLN A 206 1.36 2.86 6.37
C GLN A 206 1.16 1.40 6.01
N GLY A 207 0.58 1.16 4.83
CA GLY A 207 0.22 -0.17 4.35
C GLY A 207 -1.26 -0.54 4.55
N ASP A 208 -2.05 0.26 5.29
CA ASP A 208 -3.49 0.04 5.39
C ASP A 208 -4.15 0.08 4.01
N VAL A 209 -5.11 -0.82 3.81
CA VAL A 209 -5.74 -1.05 2.51
C VAL A 209 -6.99 -0.17 2.35
N ILE A 210 -7.11 0.42 1.18
CA ILE A 210 -8.37 0.96 0.66
C ILE A 210 -9.19 -0.24 0.17
N ILE A 211 -10.21 -0.63 0.94
CA ILE A 211 -11.07 -1.78 0.57
C ILE A 211 -11.86 -1.43 -0.68
N ARG A 212 -12.45 -0.24 -0.71
CA ARG A 212 -13.23 0.29 -1.82
C ARG A 212 -13.38 1.79 -1.71
N VAL A 213 -13.62 2.44 -2.86
CA VAL A 213 -14.07 3.83 -2.93
C VAL A 213 -15.41 3.89 -3.63
N THR A 214 -16.44 4.38 -2.94
CA THR A 214 -17.77 4.61 -3.50
C THR A 214 -18.03 6.10 -3.70
N ILE A 215 -18.78 6.45 -4.76
CA ILE A 215 -19.12 7.83 -5.10
C ILE A 215 -20.63 8.00 -5.04
N ASP A 216 -21.08 8.96 -4.24
CA ASP A 216 -22.44 9.45 -4.19
C ASP A 216 -22.55 10.79 -4.92
N GLU A 217 -23.67 10.98 -5.63
CA GLU A 217 -23.95 12.16 -6.47
C GLU A 217 -25.34 12.66 -6.10
N LYS A 218 -25.49 13.94 -5.75
CA LYS A 218 -26.75 14.60 -5.34
C LYS A 218 -27.05 15.84 -6.15
#